data_4fd255a6d1e9487f2117787f25ea00e2
#
_entry.id   4fd255a6d1e9487f2117787f25ea00e2
#
_cell.length_a   1.000
_cell.length_b   1.000
_cell.length_c   1.000
_cell.angle_alpha   90.00
_cell.angle_beta   90.00
_cell.angle_gamma   90.00
#
_symmetry.space_group_name_H-M   'P 1'
#
loop_
_entity.id
_entity.type
_entity.pdbx_description
1 polymer ?
#
loop_
_entity_poly.entity_id
_entity_poly.type
_entity_poly.pdbx_seq_one_letter_code
_entity_poly.pdbx_strand_id
1 'polypeptide(L)'
;MARRIDRIEGLRVSPAEDMPVIAGALAGTCSLKLRGAAQRAGLMPLGLCATDAGIGRVVPADPRLGRVGVIESGDSAAKRRLQALLDAGFTPVISSVGMDAAGALWNINADDAAVASAALLGAPLIFLSDVPGVLDANKHLFEQLNEEQAETLIAEGVISGGMTVKVRAAFRAAAMTGKPVAAASVFDPMLPNKLASGQLPGTTFTLE
;
A
#
# COMPACT_ATOMS: atom_id res chain seq x y z
N MET A 1 29.36 -4.02 -7.29
CA MET A 1 29.21 -2.60 -6.99
C MET A 1 27.75 -2.31 -6.70
N ALA A 2 27.39 -1.72 -5.54
CA ALA A 2 26.00 -1.36 -5.26
C ALA A 2 25.59 -0.23 -6.22
N ARG A 3 24.58 -0.47 -7.06
CA ARG A 3 24.01 0.57 -7.92
C ARG A 3 23.38 1.66 -7.04
N ARG A 4 23.66 2.91 -7.33
CA ARG A 4 23.01 4.06 -6.69
C ARG A 4 21.50 4.00 -7.02
N ILE A 5 20.67 4.12 -5.99
CA ILE A 5 19.21 4.18 -6.17
C ILE A 5 18.85 5.65 -6.39
N ASP A 6 18.41 5.97 -7.58
CA ASP A 6 17.91 7.31 -7.90
C ASP A 6 16.43 7.40 -7.56
N ARG A 7 16.01 8.59 -7.07
CA ARG A 7 14.60 8.89 -6.75
C ARG A 7 14.21 10.22 -7.37
N ILE A 8 12.98 10.28 -7.86
CA ILE A 8 12.32 11.50 -8.35
C ILE A 8 11.02 11.63 -7.54
N GLU A 9 10.87 12.75 -6.84
CA GLU A 9 9.67 13.02 -6.00
C GLU A 9 9.33 11.88 -5.02
N GLY A 10 10.36 11.27 -4.43
CA GLY A 10 10.21 10.15 -3.49
C GLY A 10 10.05 8.77 -4.16
N LEU A 11 9.71 8.69 -5.43
CA LEU A 11 9.56 7.45 -6.17
C LEU A 11 10.92 6.94 -6.68
N ARG A 12 11.13 5.63 -6.60
CA ARG A 12 12.35 4.98 -7.07
C ARG A 12 12.34 4.90 -8.60
N VAL A 13 13.40 5.40 -9.24
CA VAL A 13 13.64 5.14 -10.67
C VAL A 13 13.91 3.64 -10.87
N SER A 14 13.20 3.02 -11.79
CA SER A 14 13.24 1.57 -12.04
C SER A 14 13.47 1.29 -13.52
N PRO A 15 14.74 1.24 -13.98
CA PRO A 15 15.06 0.86 -15.35
C PRO A 15 14.53 -0.54 -15.70
N ALA A 16 14.22 -0.77 -16.96
CA ALA A 16 13.64 -2.06 -17.41
C ALA A 16 14.55 -3.26 -17.08
N GLU A 17 15.85 -3.08 -17.18
CA GLU A 17 16.86 -4.10 -16.86
C GLU A 17 16.93 -4.44 -15.37
N ASP A 18 16.47 -3.57 -14.48
CA ASP A 18 16.43 -3.83 -13.03
C ASP A 18 15.15 -4.56 -12.60
N MET A 19 14.11 -4.59 -13.44
CA MET A 19 12.81 -5.16 -13.08
C MET A 19 12.85 -6.64 -12.69
N PRO A 20 13.63 -7.53 -13.31
CA PRO A 20 13.72 -8.91 -12.84
C PRO A 20 14.23 -9.02 -11.39
N VAL A 21 15.19 -8.17 -11.01
CA VAL A 21 15.72 -8.13 -9.64
C VAL A 21 14.68 -7.56 -8.66
N ILE A 22 14.02 -6.46 -9.05
CA ILE A 22 12.98 -5.81 -8.23
C ILE A 22 11.81 -6.80 -8.01
N ALA A 23 11.32 -7.41 -9.08
CA ALA A 23 10.22 -8.38 -8.99
C ALA A 23 10.62 -9.62 -8.18
N GLY A 24 11.82 -10.15 -8.39
CA GLY A 24 12.35 -11.28 -7.63
C GLY A 24 12.49 -10.97 -6.13
N ALA A 25 12.87 -9.74 -5.78
CA ALA A 25 12.93 -9.30 -4.38
C ALA A 25 11.53 -9.15 -3.75
N LEU A 26 10.63 -8.43 -4.41
CA LEU A 26 9.30 -8.09 -3.85
C LEU A 26 8.34 -9.28 -3.91
N ALA A 27 8.05 -9.79 -5.11
CA ALA A 27 7.11 -10.89 -5.31
C ALA A 27 7.70 -12.28 -4.99
N GLY A 28 9.02 -12.40 -5.02
CA GLY A 28 9.74 -13.60 -4.60
C GLY A 28 10.08 -13.57 -3.12
N THR A 29 11.29 -13.11 -2.77
CA THR A 29 11.86 -13.27 -1.42
C THR A 29 11.02 -12.62 -0.31
N CYS A 30 10.58 -11.38 -0.49
CA CYS A 30 9.79 -10.68 0.53
C CYS A 30 8.42 -11.32 0.71
N SER A 31 7.72 -11.60 -0.40
CA SER A 31 6.42 -12.27 -0.38
C SER A 31 6.49 -13.65 0.26
N LEU A 32 7.52 -14.46 -0.07
CA LEU A 32 7.73 -15.78 0.53
C LEU A 32 7.95 -15.70 2.05
N LYS A 33 8.78 -14.75 2.51
CA LYS A 33 9.02 -14.55 3.95
C LYS A 33 7.74 -14.16 4.69
N LEU A 34 6.95 -13.24 4.13
CA LEU A 34 5.69 -12.80 4.74
C LEU A 34 4.67 -13.94 4.77
N ARG A 35 4.52 -14.67 3.65
CA ARG A 35 3.64 -15.85 3.59
C ARG A 35 4.05 -16.94 4.58
N GLY A 36 5.35 -17.21 4.71
CA GLY A 36 5.85 -18.14 5.72
C GLY A 36 5.53 -17.70 7.15
N ALA A 37 5.57 -16.40 7.46
CA ALA A 37 5.13 -15.87 8.75
C ALA A 37 3.62 -16.03 8.94
N ALA A 38 2.82 -15.69 7.95
CA ALA A 38 1.36 -15.85 7.97
C ALA A 38 0.94 -17.32 8.16
N GLN A 39 1.62 -18.25 7.48
CA GLN A 39 1.35 -19.68 7.64
C GLN A 39 1.66 -20.17 9.06
N ARG A 40 2.76 -19.71 9.67
CA ARG A 40 3.04 -20.02 11.09
C ARG A 40 2.01 -19.47 12.05
N ALA A 41 1.33 -18.39 11.67
CA ALA A 41 0.21 -17.81 12.43
C ALA A 41 -1.15 -18.50 12.15
N GLY A 42 -1.17 -19.61 11.39
CA GLY A 42 -2.38 -20.38 11.11
C GLY A 42 -3.21 -19.84 9.95
N LEU A 43 -2.71 -18.86 9.19
CA LEU A 43 -3.40 -18.34 8.01
C LEU A 43 -3.13 -19.20 6.77
N MET A 44 -3.96 -19.08 5.73
CA MET A 44 -3.75 -19.68 4.41
C MET A 44 -3.27 -18.63 3.39
N PRO A 45 -1.98 -18.26 3.40
CA PRO A 45 -1.49 -17.16 2.57
C PRO A 45 -1.41 -17.57 1.10
N LEU A 46 -1.88 -16.68 0.21
CA LEU A 46 -1.78 -16.78 -1.24
C LEU A 46 -1.02 -15.57 -1.79
N GLY A 47 0.14 -15.81 -2.44
CA GLY A 47 0.93 -14.73 -3.04
C GLY A 47 0.35 -14.31 -4.39
N LEU A 48 0.15 -13.01 -4.55
CA LEU A 48 -0.31 -12.37 -5.78
C LEU A 48 0.56 -11.14 -6.09
N CYS A 49 0.60 -10.76 -7.35
CA CYS A 49 1.05 -9.44 -7.80
C CYS A 49 -0.15 -8.50 -7.93
N ALA A 50 0.10 -7.20 -7.97
CA ALA A 50 -0.95 -6.19 -7.97
C ALA A 50 -1.87 -6.22 -9.21
N THR A 51 -1.47 -6.91 -10.28
CA THR A 51 -2.29 -7.09 -11.49
C THR A 51 -2.91 -8.49 -11.63
N ASP A 52 -2.57 -9.42 -10.72
CA ASP A 52 -3.10 -10.79 -10.78
C ASP A 52 -4.61 -10.79 -10.53
N ALA A 53 -5.29 -11.75 -11.10
CA ALA A 53 -6.76 -11.87 -11.04
C ALA A 53 -7.51 -10.61 -11.52
N GLY A 54 -6.81 -9.65 -12.15
CA GLY A 54 -7.35 -8.37 -12.57
C GLY A 54 -7.57 -7.39 -11.42
N ILE A 55 -6.89 -7.58 -10.26
CA ILE A 55 -6.97 -6.68 -9.08
C ILE A 55 -6.71 -5.24 -9.50
N GLY A 56 -5.74 -5.03 -10.38
CA GLY A 56 -5.49 -3.74 -10.97
C GLY A 56 -4.95 -3.85 -12.40
N ARG A 57 -4.99 -2.73 -13.10
CA ARG A 57 -4.37 -2.52 -14.40
C ARG A 57 -3.24 -1.49 -14.22
N VAL A 58 -2.05 -1.85 -14.65
CA VAL A 58 -0.93 -0.91 -14.58
C VAL A 58 -0.94 0.01 -15.81
N VAL A 59 -0.72 1.30 -15.56
CA VAL A 59 -0.43 2.31 -16.58
C VAL A 59 0.93 2.96 -16.28
N PRO A 60 1.72 3.33 -17.30
CA PRO A 60 2.98 4.03 -17.06
C PRO A 60 2.75 5.30 -16.24
N ALA A 61 3.61 5.55 -15.26
CA ALA A 61 3.63 6.80 -14.51
C ALA A 61 4.38 7.89 -15.32
N ASP A 62 5.50 8.37 -14.81
CA ASP A 62 6.35 9.34 -15.47
C ASP A 62 7.44 8.59 -16.27
N PRO A 63 7.64 8.88 -17.58
CA PRO A 63 8.71 8.25 -18.37
C PRO A 63 10.12 8.39 -17.77
N ARG A 64 10.37 9.43 -16.99
CA ARG A 64 11.65 9.64 -16.28
C ARG A 64 11.93 8.58 -15.22
N LEU A 65 10.89 7.90 -14.75
CA LEU A 65 10.97 6.85 -13.74
C LEU A 65 11.27 5.46 -14.32
N GLY A 66 11.26 5.31 -15.64
CA GLY A 66 11.42 4.01 -16.31
C GLY A 66 10.18 3.12 -16.14
N ARG A 67 10.35 1.91 -15.62
CA ARG A 67 9.27 0.93 -15.39
C ARG A 67 8.56 1.14 -14.05
N VAL A 68 8.18 2.36 -13.75
CA VAL A 68 7.30 2.68 -12.63
C VAL A 68 5.90 2.92 -13.15
N GLY A 69 4.92 2.19 -12.57
CA GLY A 69 3.53 2.26 -12.95
C GLY A 69 2.63 2.80 -11.85
N VAL A 70 1.55 3.44 -12.26
CA VAL A 70 0.37 3.69 -11.43
C VAL A 70 -0.60 2.53 -11.64
N ILE A 71 -1.30 2.12 -10.59
CA ILE A 71 -2.28 1.07 -10.67
C ILE A 71 -3.70 1.64 -10.60
N GLU A 72 -4.51 1.26 -11.57
CA GLU A 72 -5.95 1.51 -11.57
C GLU A 72 -6.67 0.27 -11.04
N SER A 73 -7.67 0.45 -10.19
CA SER A 73 -8.45 -0.66 -9.64
C SER A 73 -9.15 -1.47 -10.74
N GLY A 74 -9.26 -2.77 -10.52
CA GLY A 74 -9.97 -3.67 -11.40
C GLY A 74 -11.48 -3.45 -11.42
N ASP A 75 -12.14 -4.20 -12.27
CA ASP A 75 -13.57 -4.16 -12.49
C ASP A 75 -14.37 -5.05 -11.48
N SER A 76 -15.67 -5.10 -11.63
CA SER A 76 -16.55 -5.94 -10.81
C SER A 76 -16.23 -7.45 -10.92
N ALA A 77 -15.68 -7.91 -12.05
CA ALA A 77 -15.27 -9.31 -12.20
C ALA A 77 -14.01 -9.60 -11.39
N ALA A 78 -13.07 -8.65 -11.35
CA ALA A 78 -11.89 -8.73 -10.49
C ALA A 78 -12.28 -8.75 -9.00
N LYS A 79 -13.22 -7.89 -8.60
CA LYS A 79 -13.78 -7.91 -7.24
C LYS A 79 -14.32 -9.28 -6.88
N ARG A 80 -15.14 -9.89 -7.75
CA ARG A 80 -15.71 -11.24 -7.50
C ARG A 80 -14.61 -12.30 -7.35
N ARG A 81 -13.56 -12.25 -8.19
CA ARG A 81 -12.44 -13.20 -8.09
C ARG A 81 -11.68 -13.07 -6.78
N LEU A 82 -11.36 -11.84 -6.38
CA LEU A 82 -10.64 -11.59 -5.13
C LEU A 82 -11.51 -11.95 -3.92
N GLN A 83 -12.81 -11.65 -3.96
CA GLN A 83 -13.75 -12.04 -2.91
C GLN A 83 -13.86 -13.56 -2.79
N ALA A 84 -13.91 -14.29 -3.90
CA ALA A 84 -13.96 -15.76 -3.88
C ALA A 84 -12.71 -16.39 -3.22
N LEU A 85 -11.52 -15.78 -3.38
CA LEU A 85 -10.34 -16.22 -2.66
C LEU A 85 -10.47 -16.01 -1.15
N LEU A 86 -11.00 -14.85 -0.74
CA LEU A 86 -11.26 -14.55 0.67
C LEU A 86 -12.31 -15.51 1.26
N ASP A 87 -13.41 -15.74 0.55
CA ASP A 87 -14.50 -16.64 0.97
C ASP A 87 -14.01 -18.10 1.06
N ALA A 88 -13.04 -18.49 0.26
CA ALA A 88 -12.36 -19.79 0.35
C ALA A 88 -11.35 -19.88 1.49
N GLY A 89 -11.22 -18.83 2.32
CA GLY A 89 -10.35 -18.78 3.49
C GLY A 89 -8.89 -18.40 3.19
N PHE A 90 -8.58 -18.02 1.96
CA PHE A 90 -7.22 -17.54 1.65
C PHE A 90 -6.97 -16.13 2.21
N THR A 91 -5.71 -15.89 2.56
CA THR A 91 -5.21 -14.55 2.91
C THR A 91 -4.29 -14.06 1.77
N PRO A 92 -4.79 -13.22 0.85
CA PRO A 92 -3.98 -12.69 -0.23
C PRO A 92 -2.83 -11.83 0.29
N VAL A 93 -1.62 -12.11 -0.16
CA VAL A 93 -0.40 -11.33 0.08
C VAL A 93 0.00 -10.72 -1.24
N ILE A 94 -0.37 -9.46 -1.45
CA ILE A 94 -0.24 -8.77 -2.73
C ILE A 94 1.08 -7.99 -2.75
N SER A 95 1.95 -8.31 -3.70
CA SER A 95 3.20 -7.59 -3.93
C SER A 95 2.98 -6.41 -4.86
N SER A 96 3.69 -5.30 -4.60
CA SER A 96 3.62 -4.06 -5.39
C SER A 96 4.41 -4.14 -6.71
N VAL A 97 4.22 -5.23 -7.43
CA VAL A 97 4.72 -5.49 -8.78
C VAL A 97 3.52 -5.86 -9.65
N GLY A 98 3.50 -5.37 -10.88
CA GLY A 98 2.46 -5.71 -11.83
C GLY A 98 3.02 -6.04 -13.21
N MET A 99 2.15 -6.53 -14.07
CA MET A 99 2.42 -6.76 -15.49
C MET A 99 1.42 -5.97 -16.34
N ASP A 100 1.90 -5.40 -17.43
CA ASP A 100 1.02 -4.83 -18.44
C ASP A 100 0.46 -5.95 -19.37
N ALA A 101 -0.37 -5.55 -20.32
CA ALA A 101 -0.98 -6.49 -21.28
C ALA A 101 0.04 -7.21 -22.18
N ALA A 102 1.25 -6.69 -22.31
CA ALA A 102 2.35 -7.31 -23.04
C ALA A 102 3.22 -8.22 -22.15
N GLY A 103 2.88 -8.35 -20.85
CA GLY A 103 3.64 -9.14 -19.89
C GLY A 103 4.89 -8.44 -19.36
N ALA A 104 5.08 -7.16 -19.65
CA ALA A 104 6.22 -6.41 -19.13
C ALA A 104 6.01 -6.07 -17.66
N LEU A 105 7.08 -6.22 -16.85
CA LEU A 105 7.07 -5.97 -15.42
C LEU A 105 7.10 -4.47 -15.11
N TRP A 106 6.36 -4.09 -14.08
CA TRP A 106 6.28 -2.72 -13.57
C TRP A 106 6.42 -2.69 -12.04
N ASN A 107 7.22 -1.75 -11.55
CA ASN A 107 7.29 -1.41 -10.13
C ASN A 107 6.13 -0.47 -9.79
N ILE A 108 5.34 -0.80 -8.79
CA ILE A 108 4.17 -0.04 -8.35
C ILE A 108 4.47 0.47 -6.94
N ASN A 109 4.03 1.68 -6.61
CA ASN A 109 4.09 2.14 -5.23
C ASN A 109 3.19 1.24 -4.36
N ALA A 110 3.71 0.74 -3.24
CA ALA A 110 2.97 -0.17 -2.36
C ALA A 110 1.71 0.47 -1.77
N ASP A 111 1.75 1.76 -1.44
CA ASP A 111 0.59 2.49 -0.93
C ASP A 111 -0.50 2.59 -2.01
N ASP A 112 -0.13 2.83 -3.28
CA ASP A 112 -1.08 2.86 -4.39
C ASP A 112 -1.69 1.48 -4.68
N ALA A 113 -0.89 0.41 -4.59
CA ALA A 113 -1.39 -0.96 -4.72
C ALA A 113 -2.39 -1.32 -3.61
N ALA A 114 -2.12 -0.86 -2.39
CA ALA A 114 -3.03 -1.04 -1.25
C ALA A 114 -4.34 -0.27 -1.44
N VAL A 115 -4.27 1.00 -1.89
CA VAL A 115 -5.45 1.82 -2.21
C VAL A 115 -6.31 1.15 -3.28
N ALA A 116 -5.71 0.70 -4.38
CA ALA A 116 -6.43 0.03 -5.47
C ALA A 116 -7.12 -1.26 -4.98
N SER A 117 -6.44 -2.05 -4.14
CA SER A 117 -7.00 -3.28 -3.57
C SER A 117 -8.15 -3.00 -2.62
N ALA A 118 -8.01 -2.00 -1.74
CA ALA A 118 -9.05 -1.58 -0.81
C ALA A 118 -10.27 -1.02 -1.55
N ALA A 119 -10.05 -0.18 -2.57
CA ALA A 119 -11.12 0.37 -3.41
C ALA A 119 -11.88 -0.73 -4.16
N LEU A 120 -11.16 -1.72 -4.72
CA LEU A 120 -11.76 -2.86 -5.40
C LEU A 120 -12.72 -3.65 -4.49
N LEU A 121 -12.32 -3.88 -3.24
CA LEU A 121 -13.12 -4.62 -2.27
C LEU A 121 -14.19 -3.74 -1.58
N GLY A 122 -14.01 -2.42 -1.53
CA GLY A 122 -14.76 -1.53 -0.67
C GLY A 122 -14.45 -1.78 0.81
N ALA A 123 -13.17 -2.02 1.12
CA ALA A 123 -12.68 -2.39 2.44
C ALA A 123 -11.99 -1.21 3.15
N PRO A 124 -11.96 -1.19 4.50
CA PRO A 124 -11.09 -0.27 5.23
C PRO A 124 -9.62 -0.57 4.93
N LEU A 125 -8.75 0.45 5.11
CA LEU A 125 -7.32 0.33 4.83
C LEU A 125 -6.51 0.78 6.03
N ILE A 126 -5.48 0.02 6.38
CA ILE A 126 -4.52 0.39 7.41
C ILE A 126 -3.12 0.34 6.81
N PHE A 127 -2.48 1.51 6.75
CA PHE A 127 -1.07 1.61 6.40
C PHE A 127 -0.21 1.31 7.61
N LEU A 128 0.62 0.29 7.51
CA LEU A 128 1.59 -0.05 8.55
C LEU A 128 2.98 0.47 8.16
N SER A 129 3.63 1.14 9.10
CA SER A 129 4.98 1.69 8.94
C SER A 129 5.80 1.52 10.22
N ASP A 130 6.98 2.09 10.27
CA ASP A 130 7.87 2.09 11.44
C ASP A 130 7.55 3.20 12.45
N VAL A 131 6.61 4.10 12.10
CA VAL A 131 6.15 5.18 12.99
C VAL A 131 4.70 4.96 13.43
N PRO A 132 4.29 5.48 14.60
CA PRO A 132 2.97 5.20 15.18
C PRO A 132 1.79 5.79 14.40
N GLY A 133 2.04 6.70 13.50
CA GLY A 133 1.09 7.46 12.71
C GLY A 133 1.68 8.82 12.33
N VAL A 134 0.84 9.81 12.13
CA VAL A 134 1.27 11.20 11.88
C VAL A 134 1.58 11.86 13.22
N LEU A 135 2.78 12.45 13.33
CA LEU A 135 3.25 13.11 14.54
C LEU A 135 3.34 14.62 14.34
N ASP A 136 3.07 15.38 15.41
CA ASP A 136 3.34 16.81 15.46
C ASP A 136 4.86 17.10 15.61
N ALA A 137 5.21 18.40 15.66
CA ALA A 137 6.59 18.84 15.86
C ALA A 137 7.18 18.38 17.22
N ASN A 138 6.33 18.11 18.21
CA ASN A 138 6.71 17.65 19.55
C ASN A 138 6.67 16.10 19.67
N LYS A 139 6.42 15.39 18.55
CA LYS A 139 6.27 13.92 18.45
C LYS A 139 5.01 13.39 19.14
N HIS A 140 3.98 14.20 19.34
CA HIS A 140 2.68 13.70 19.76
C HIS A 140 1.92 13.20 18.55
N LEU A 141 1.19 12.09 18.75
CA LEU A 141 0.40 11.48 17.70
C LEU A 141 -0.89 12.27 17.44
N PHE A 142 -1.17 12.57 16.18
CA PHE A 142 -2.51 12.95 15.77
C PHE A 142 -3.39 11.71 15.73
N GLU A 143 -4.38 11.62 16.62
CA GLU A 143 -5.32 10.50 16.61
C GLU A 143 -6.24 10.54 15.38
N GLN A 144 -6.55 11.74 14.91
CA GLN A 144 -7.40 11.99 13.75
C GLN A 144 -6.91 13.19 12.96
N LEU A 145 -7.00 13.12 11.64
CA LEU A 145 -6.70 14.21 10.72
C LEU A 145 -7.75 14.26 9.61
N ASN A 146 -8.22 15.47 9.30
CA ASN A 146 -8.93 15.73 8.05
C ASN A 146 -7.97 16.26 6.98
N GLU A 147 -8.46 16.39 5.74
CA GLU A 147 -7.61 16.74 4.58
C GLU A 147 -7.06 18.16 4.70
N GLU A 148 -7.86 19.14 5.19
CA GLU A 148 -7.44 20.53 5.37
C GLU A 148 -6.31 20.64 6.41
N GLN A 149 -6.46 19.98 7.56
CA GLN A 149 -5.43 19.91 8.58
C GLN A 149 -4.13 19.30 8.05
N ALA A 150 -4.26 18.20 7.31
CA ALA A 150 -3.11 17.51 6.76
C ALA A 150 -2.36 18.35 5.73
N GLU A 151 -3.04 19.03 4.80
CA GLU A 151 -2.40 19.91 3.81
C GLU A 151 -1.76 21.13 4.49
N THR A 152 -2.34 21.67 5.57
CA THR A 152 -1.71 22.71 6.40
C THR A 152 -0.39 22.19 7.00
N LEU A 153 -0.40 21.02 7.63
CA LEU A 153 0.80 20.43 8.22
C LEU A 153 1.87 20.07 7.17
N ILE A 154 1.46 19.74 5.96
CA ILE A 154 2.37 19.54 4.83
C ILE A 154 3.00 20.88 4.41
N ALA A 155 2.20 21.94 4.29
CA ALA A 155 2.69 23.27 3.92
C ALA A 155 3.66 23.83 4.96
N GLU A 156 3.43 23.57 6.23
CA GLU A 156 4.30 23.96 7.36
C GLU A 156 5.56 23.07 7.48
N GLY A 157 5.65 21.97 6.69
CA GLY A 157 6.78 21.05 6.72
C GLY A 157 6.79 20.08 7.90
N VAL A 158 5.73 20.04 8.72
CA VAL A 158 5.56 19.05 9.80
C VAL A 158 5.38 17.67 9.23
N ILE A 159 4.55 17.53 8.19
CA ILE A 159 4.43 16.30 7.40
C ILE A 159 5.29 16.45 6.17
N SER A 160 6.29 15.58 5.99
CA SER A 160 7.24 15.67 4.89
C SER A 160 7.68 14.32 4.35
N GLY A 161 8.36 14.31 3.20
CA GLY A 161 8.97 13.13 2.60
C GLY A 161 7.96 12.00 2.31
N GLY A 162 8.29 10.78 2.72
CA GLY A 162 7.43 9.60 2.50
C GLY A 162 6.09 9.65 3.23
N MET A 163 6.00 10.40 4.34
CA MET A 163 4.75 10.57 5.08
C MET A 163 3.74 11.41 4.29
N THR A 164 4.18 12.43 3.56
CA THR A 164 3.30 13.20 2.66
C THR A 164 2.62 12.30 1.63
N VAL A 165 3.39 11.40 1.00
CA VAL A 165 2.85 10.46 0.01
C VAL A 165 1.81 9.54 0.64
N LYS A 166 2.10 9.02 1.83
CA LYS A 166 1.20 8.13 2.57
C LYS A 166 -0.09 8.82 3.02
N VAL A 167 0.00 10.04 3.54
CA VAL A 167 -1.17 10.83 3.97
C VAL A 167 -2.09 11.12 2.80
N ARG A 168 -1.55 11.54 1.65
CA ARG A 168 -2.34 11.76 0.44
C ARG A 168 -2.94 10.47 -0.11
N ALA A 169 -2.22 9.34 -0.02
CA ALA A 169 -2.76 8.03 -0.37
C ALA A 169 -3.91 7.62 0.55
N ALA A 170 -3.82 7.95 1.85
CA ALA A 170 -4.87 7.66 2.82
C ALA A 170 -6.17 8.42 2.52
N PHE A 171 -6.10 9.71 2.21
CA PHE A 171 -7.29 10.49 1.81
C PHE A 171 -7.88 10.00 0.49
N ARG A 172 -7.04 9.66 -0.51
CA ARG A 172 -7.53 9.03 -1.75
C ARG A 172 -8.27 7.72 -1.45
N ALA A 173 -7.72 6.87 -0.58
CA ALA A 173 -8.36 5.62 -0.18
C ALA A 173 -9.70 5.86 0.51
N ALA A 174 -9.77 6.81 1.44
CA ALA A 174 -11.01 7.18 2.13
C ALA A 174 -12.08 7.65 1.13
N ALA A 175 -11.71 8.53 0.20
CA ALA A 175 -12.61 9.01 -0.84
C ALA A 175 -13.09 7.91 -1.78
N MET A 176 -12.21 6.99 -2.19
CA MET A 176 -12.54 5.90 -3.12
C MET A 176 -13.38 4.80 -2.48
N THR A 177 -13.15 4.51 -1.20
CA THR A 177 -13.80 3.38 -0.52
C THR A 177 -15.03 3.79 0.28
N GLY A 178 -15.11 5.06 0.71
CA GLY A 178 -16.07 5.50 1.72
C GLY A 178 -15.88 4.76 3.07
N LYS A 179 -14.68 4.24 3.33
CA LYS A 179 -14.36 3.43 4.51
C LYS A 179 -13.24 4.08 5.32
N PRO A 180 -13.16 3.75 6.62
CA PRO A 180 -12.09 4.24 7.46
C PRO A 180 -10.70 3.85 6.94
N VAL A 181 -9.77 4.80 7.01
CA VAL A 181 -8.35 4.59 6.69
C VAL A 181 -7.51 5.03 7.88
N ALA A 182 -6.49 4.26 8.23
CA ALA A 182 -5.58 4.59 9.32
C ALA A 182 -4.11 4.39 8.93
N ALA A 183 -3.21 5.06 9.65
CA ALA A 183 -1.77 4.80 9.61
C ALA A 183 -1.28 4.47 11.01
N ALA A 184 -0.52 3.38 11.15
CA ALA A 184 -0.08 2.87 12.45
C ALA A 184 1.32 2.25 12.38
N SER A 185 1.90 1.98 13.54
CA SER A 185 3.17 1.26 13.63
C SER A 185 2.97 -0.26 13.57
N VAL A 186 3.78 -0.91 12.74
CA VAL A 186 3.92 -2.37 12.76
C VAL A 186 4.53 -2.88 14.08
N PHE A 187 5.20 -2.01 14.85
CA PHE A 187 5.82 -2.33 16.13
C PHE A 187 4.91 -2.06 17.34
N ASP A 188 3.66 -1.60 17.14
CA ASP A 188 2.70 -1.44 18.24
C ASP A 188 2.30 -2.84 18.77
N PRO A 189 2.70 -3.23 20.01
CA PRO A 189 2.36 -4.53 20.55
C PRO A 189 0.85 -4.72 20.76
N MET A 190 0.10 -3.63 20.84
CA MET A 190 -1.36 -3.63 20.98
C MET A 190 -2.10 -3.68 19.64
N LEU A 191 -1.38 -3.58 18.51
CA LEU A 191 -1.98 -3.57 17.17
C LEU A 191 -2.93 -4.76 16.94
N PRO A 192 -2.55 -6.03 17.24
CA PRO A 192 -3.47 -7.16 17.05
C PRO A 192 -4.75 -7.05 17.86
N ASN A 193 -4.66 -6.58 19.11
CA ASN A 193 -5.82 -6.44 20.00
C ASN A 193 -6.75 -5.31 19.52
N LYS A 194 -6.20 -4.18 19.09
CA LYS A 194 -6.96 -3.06 18.50
C LYS A 194 -7.73 -3.52 17.27
N LEU A 195 -7.06 -4.22 16.36
CA LEU A 195 -7.69 -4.75 15.14
C LEU A 195 -8.80 -5.76 15.46
N ALA A 196 -8.56 -6.68 16.40
CA ALA A 196 -9.55 -7.68 16.81
C ALA A 196 -10.79 -7.05 17.47
N SER A 197 -10.63 -5.90 18.15
CA SER A 197 -11.73 -5.13 18.74
C SER A 197 -12.42 -4.17 17.77
N GLY A 198 -11.98 -4.11 16.51
CA GLY A 198 -12.50 -3.18 15.51
C GLY A 198 -12.03 -1.72 15.68
N GLN A 199 -11.04 -1.48 16.55
CA GLN A 199 -10.48 -0.15 16.74
C GLN A 199 -9.47 0.15 15.63
N LEU A 200 -9.48 1.40 15.14
CA LEU A 200 -8.47 1.88 14.21
C LEU A 200 -7.22 2.30 15.00
N PRO A 201 -6.05 1.76 14.69
CA PRO A 201 -4.81 2.12 15.37
C PRO A 201 -4.18 3.38 14.76
N GLY A 202 -3.39 4.11 15.56
CA GLY A 202 -2.57 5.22 15.09
C GLY A 202 -3.38 6.45 14.69
N THR A 203 -3.10 7.03 13.52
CA THR A 203 -3.83 8.18 12.99
C THR A 203 -4.93 7.74 12.04
N THR A 204 -6.17 8.14 12.31
CA THR A 204 -7.33 7.94 11.43
C THR A 204 -7.52 9.13 10.51
N PHE A 205 -7.77 8.87 9.23
CA PHE A 205 -8.02 9.90 8.21
C PHE A 205 -9.52 9.98 7.92
N THR A 206 -10.08 11.19 8.05
CA THR A 206 -11.50 11.49 7.84
C THR A 206 -11.68 12.48 6.69
N LEU A 207 -12.79 12.38 5.97
CA LEU A 207 -13.14 13.30 4.88
C LEU A 207 -13.87 14.56 5.38
N GLU A 208 -14.26 14.56 6.64
CA GLU A 208 -14.96 15.68 7.32
C GLU A 208 -14.08 16.31 8.37
#